data_398ad57d0781c30623c5fa2ca199b15e
#
_entry.id   398ad57d0781c30623c5fa2ca199b15e
#
_cell.length_a   1.000
_cell.length_b   1.000
_cell.length_c   1.000
_cell.angle_alpha   90.00
_cell.angle_beta   90.00
_cell.angle_gamma   90.00
#
_symmetry.space_group_name_H-M   'P 1'
#
loop_
_entity.id
_entity.type
_entity.pdbx_description
1 polymer ?
#
loop_
_entity_poly.entity_id
_entity_poly.type
_entity_poly.pdbx_seq_one_letter_code
_entity_poly.pdbx_strand_id
1 'polypeptide(L)'
;FIREDVGVLIRESREGVDRVRKIVENLREFTRLDGADWQHFNLERGLDSTLGILENELRGKAEVVREYAGLPDVECIAAQINQVFMNLVANAVQAIPERGVITLRTGREGDSVWVEIADDGVGIAPENLQRVFEPFFTTKPIGKGTGLGLSLAYGIVQRHQGGLEVQSEP
;
A
#
# COMPACT_ATOMS: atom_id res chain seq x y z
N PHE A 1 -18.20 -30.59 21.32
CA PHE A 1 -19.10 -29.50 20.85
C PHE A 1 -18.73 -28.18 21.54
N ILE A 2 -18.97 -27.99 22.85
CA ILE A 2 -18.79 -26.67 23.53
C ILE A 2 -17.32 -26.16 23.53
N ARG A 3 -16.31 -27.03 23.60
CA ARG A 3 -14.88 -26.64 23.58
C ARG A 3 -14.40 -26.19 22.19
N GLU A 4 -14.94 -26.74 21.12
CA GLU A 4 -14.61 -26.33 19.75
C GLU A 4 -15.24 -24.98 19.43
N ASP A 5 -16.49 -24.75 19.82
CA ASP A 5 -17.20 -23.49 19.62
C ASP A 5 -16.54 -22.32 20.38
N VAL A 6 -16.06 -22.55 21.61
CA VAL A 6 -15.30 -21.53 22.36
C VAL A 6 -13.98 -21.18 21.68
N GLY A 7 -13.27 -22.18 21.11
CA GLY A 7 -12.03 -21.94 20.37
C GLY A 7 -12.25 -21.10 19.09
N VAL A 8 -13.36 -21.31 18.40
CA VAL A 8 -13.76 -20.51 17.20
C VAL A 8 -14.09 -19.10 17.63
N LEU A 9 -14.94 -18.92 18.64
CA LEU A 9 -15.34 -17.59 19.15
C LEU A 9 -14.15 -16.75 19.64
N ILE A 10 -13.18 -17.36 20.33
CA ILE A 10 -11.97 -16.65 20.77
C ILE A 10 -11.14 -16.22 19.56
N ARG A 11 -11.02 -17.05 18.53
CA ARG A 11 -10.26 -16.74 17.31
C ARG A 11 -10.92 -15.59 16.55
N GLU A 12 -12.22 -15.66 16.31
CA GLU A 12 -13.00 -14.63 15.64
C GLU A 12 -12.97 -13.29 16.41
N SER A 13 -13.07 -13.34 17.74
CA SER A 13 -12.94 -12.16 18.60
C SER A 13 -11.55 -11.53 18.49
N ARG A 14 -10.50 -12.35 18.47
CA ARG A 14 -9.11 -11.89 18.32
C ARG A 14 -8.87 -11.26 16.97
N GLU A 15 -9.36 -11.86 15.88
CA GLU A 15 -9.32 -11.29 14.53
C GLU A 15 -10.07 -9.97 14.45
N GLY A 16 -11.23 -9.86 15.12
CA GLY A 16 -11.99 -8.63 15.24
C GLY A 16 -11.23 -7.52 15.95
N VAL A 17 -10.58 -7.82 17.07
CA VAL A 17 -9.75 -6.86 17.83
C VAL A 17 -8.52 -6.43 17.03
N ASP A 18 -7.84 -7.36 16.35
CA ASP A 18 -6.70 -7.02 15.50
C ASP A 18 -7.09 -6.12 14.32
N ARG A 19 -8.30 -6.30 13.77
CA ARG A 19 -8.86 -5.41 12.76
C ARG A 19 -9.11 -4.00 13.30
N VAL A 20 -9.78 -3.89 14.45
CA VAL A 20 -10.04 -2.59 15.10
C VAL A 20 -8.72 -1.90 15.41
N ARG A 21 -7.71 -2.63 15.90
CA ARG A 21 -6.38 -2.09 16.13
C ARG A 21 -5.76 -1.51 14.85
N LYS A 22 -5.78 -2.26 13.73
CA LYS A 22 -5.27 -1.76 12.44
C LYS A 22 -6.02 -0.54 11.94
N ILE A 23 -7.34 -0.50 12.11
CA ILE A 23 -8.14 0.68 11.73
C ILE A 23 -7.74 1.89 12.59
N VAL A 24 -7.59 1.71 13.89
CA VAL A 24 -7.18 2.78 14.81
C VAL A 24 -5.76 3.25 14.53
N GLU A 25 -4.82 2.34 14.23
CA GLU A 25 -3.45 2.67 13.84
C GLU A 25 -3.45 3.50 12.54
N ASN A 26 -4.16 3.07 11.51
CA ASN A 26 -4.29 3.82 10.25
C ASN A 26 -4.95 5.19 10.44
N LEU A 27 -5.99 5.26 11.27
CA LEU A 27 -6.66 6.54 11.60
C LEU A 27 -5.74 7.47 12.39
N ARG A 28 -4.94 6.92 13.30
CA ARG A 28 -3.95 7.67 14.07
C ARG A 28 -2.81 8.19 13.20
N GLU A 29 -2.38 7.40 12.22
CA GLU A 29 -1.43 7.86 11.20
C GLU A 29 -2.03 8.97 10.34
N PHE A 30 -3.29 8.85 9.94
CA PHE A 30 -4.02 9.91 9.22
C PHE A 30 -4.12 11.21 10.03
N THR A 31 -4.27 11.15 11.37
CA THR A 31 -4.36 12.33 12.25
C THR A 31 -3.01 12.84 12.73
N ARG A 32 -1.94 12.03 12.70
CA ARG A 32 -0.58 12.42 13.10
C ARG A 32 0.20 13.16 12.02
N LEU A 33 -0.46 13.53 10.93
CA LEU A 33 0.11 14.19 9.76
C LEU A 33 0.72 15.59 10.03
N ASP A 34 0.53 16.15 11.23
CA ASP A 34 0.89 17.55 11.52
C ASP A 34 2.27 17.78 12.17
N GLY A 35 3.06 16.72 12.40
CA GLY A 35 4.31 16.82 13.15
C GLY A 35 5.59 16.36 12.48
N ALA A 36 5.54 15.97 11.19
CA ALA A 36 6.73 15.51 10.48
C ALA A 36 7.27 16.61 9.54
N ASP A 37 8.58 16.85 9.62
CA ASP A 37 9.24 17.90 8.85
C ASP A 37 9.38 17.50 7.37
N TRP A 38 9.22 18.49 6.49
CA TRP A 38 9.58 18.39 5.09
C TRP A 38 11.10 18.27 4.97
N GLN A 39 11.57 17.37 4.13
CA GLN A 39 12.98 17.12 3.92
C GLN A 39 13.25 16.64 2.50
N HIS A 40 14.48 16.81 2.05
CA HIS A 40 14.95 16.18 0.83
C HIS A 40 15.03 14.66 1.03
N PHE A 41 14.35 13.91 0.19
CA PHE A 41 14.21 12.46 0.31
C PHE A 41 14.35 11.77 -1.04
N ASN A 42 15.13 10.69 -1.06
CA ASN A 42 15.30 9.85 -2.23
C ASN A 42 14.20 8.80 -2.30
N LEU A 43 13.31 8.93 -3.29
CA LEU A 43 12.16 8.04 -3.46
C LEU A 43 12.57 6.59 -3.75
N GLU A 44 13.62 6.37 -4.55
CA GLU A 44 14.09 5.02 -4.90
C GLU A 44 14.65 4.29 -3.67
N ARG A 45 15.38 5.00 -2.80
CA ARG A 45 15.82 4.45 -1.51
C ARG A 45 14.65 4.17 -0.58
N GLY A 46 13.59 4.96 -0.64
CA GLY A 46 12.33 4.72 0.09
C GLY A 46 11.64 3.44 -0.38
N LEU A 47 11.56 3.22 -1.69
CA LEU A 47 11.06 1.98 -2.27
C LEU A 47 11.87 0.77 -1.82
N ASP A 48 13.20 0.83 -1.91
CA ASP A 48 14.07 -0.27 -1.47
C ASP A 48 13.93 -0.57 0.02
N SER A 49 13.80 0.46 0.85
CA SER A 49 13.55 0.29 2.29
C SER A 49 12.20 -0.40 2.55
N THR A 50 11.17 -0.04 1.78
CA THR A 50 9.86 -0.68 1.84
C THR A 50 9.91 -2.15 1.44
N LEU A 51 10.62 -2.47 0.36
CA LEU A 51 10.84 -3.86 -0.07
C LEU A 51 11.57 -4.69 1.01
N GLY A 52 12.54 -4.08 1.70
CA GLY A 52 13.23 -4.73 2.82
C GLY A 52 12.29 -5.07 3.97
N ILE A 53 11.34 -4.20 4.29
CA ILE A 53 10.33 -4.46 5.33
C ILE A 53 9.39 -5.60 4.90
N LEU A 54 8.99 -5.63 3.63
CA LEU A 54 8.06 -6.62 3.06
C LEU A 54 8.78 -7.88 2.54
N GLU A 55 10.07 -8.06 2.79
CA GLU A 55 10.85 -9.18 2.26
C GLU A 55 10.21 -10.54 2.54
N ASN A 56 9.67 -10.74 3.74
CA ASN A 56 9.04 -12.00 4.12
C ASN A 56 7.74 -12.26 3.34
N GLU A 57 7.00 -11.22 2.99
CA GLU A 57 5.75 -11.33 2.21
C GLU A 57 6.04 -11.53 0.72
N LEU A 58 7.13 -10.94 0.23
CA LEU A 58 7.61 -11.07 -1.14
C LEU A 58 8.24 -12.43 -1.41
N ARG A 59 8.95 -12.98 -0.42
CA ARG A 59 9.73 -14.22 -0.56
C ARG A 59 8.88 -15.40 -1.02
N GLY A 60 9.22 -15.93 -2.19
CA GLY A 60 8.54 -17.08 -2.81
C GLY A 60 7.18 -16.74 -3.43
N LYS A 61 6.75 -15.47 -3.39
CA LYS A 61 5.49 -15.01 -3.96
C LYS A 61 5.66 -14.04 -5.11
N ALA A 62 6.61 -13.10 -5.02
CA ALA A 62 6.83 -12.14 -6.08
C ALA A 62 8.32 -11.95 -6.38
N GLU A 63 8.66 -11.93 -7.66
CA GLU A 63 9.93 -11.40 -8.14
C GLU A 63 9.81 -9.87 -8.26
N VAL A 64 10.81 -9.14 -7.80
CA VAL A 64 10.81 -7.66 -7.86
C VAL A 64 11.81 -7.19 -8.91
N VAL A 65 11.27 -6.57 -9.95
CA VAL A 65 12.05 -5.91 -11.02
C VAL A 65 12.13 -4.43 -10.73
N ARG A 66 13.34 -3.85 -10.83
CA ARG A 66 13.61 -2.42 -10.61
C ARG A 66 14.08 -1.77 -11.90
N GLU A 67 13.33 -0.78 -12.34
CA GLU A 67 13.62 0.04 -13.52
C GLU A 67 13.72 1.50 -13.08
N TYR A 68 14.74 1.80 -12.27
CA TYR A 68 14.96 3.11 -11.67
C TYR A 68 15.69 4.05 -12.62
N ALA A 69 15.19 5.29 -12.72
CA ALA A 69 15.79 6.34 -13.55
C ALA A 69 16.90 7.16 -12.87
N GLY A 70 17.15 6.94 -11.58
CA GLY A 70 18.08 7.75 -10.79
C GLY A 70 17.49 9.13 -10.46
N LEU A 71 16.35 9.14 -9.75
CA LEU A 71 15.65 10.38 -9.42
C LEU A 71 16.47 11.31 -8.52
N PRO A 72 16.33 12.63 -8.70
CA PRO A 72 16.80 13.59 -7.70
C PRO A 72 16.02 13.43 -6.40
N ASP A 73 16.62 13.89 -5.29
CA ASP A 73 15.88 14.01 -4.04
C ASP A 73 14.74 15.01 -4.19
N VAL A 74 13.59 14.68 -3.63
CA VAL A 74 12.39 15.53 -3.65
C VAL A 74 12.07 16.00 -2.24
N GLU A 75 11.52 17.21 -2.13
CA GLU A 75 11.06 17.75 -0.86
C GLU A 75 9.72 17.12 -0.48
N CYS A 76 9.71 16.35 0.60
CA CYS A 76 8.52 15.65 1.07
C CYS A 76 8.63 15.26 2.54
N ILE A 77 7.54 14.75 3.10
CA ILE A 77 7.52 14.10 4.40
C ILE A 77 7.82 12.61 4.18
N ALA A 78 9.08 12.21 4.35
CA ALA A 78 9.58 10.88 4.02
C ALA A 78 8.77 9.73 4.65
N ALA A 79 8.36 9.88 5.90
CA ALA A 79 7.55 8.87 6.59
C ALA A 79 6.19 8.64 5.89
N GLN A 80 5.56 9.70 5.39
CA GLN A 80 4.29 9.63 4.66
C GLN A 80 4.47 9.00 3.29
N ILE A 81 5.52 9.36 2.57
CA ILE A 81 5.82 8.74 1.26
C ILE A 81 6.14 7.25 1.42
N ASN A 82 6.92 6.86 2.43
CA ASN A 82 7.15 5.45 2.73
C ASN A 82 5.84 4.70 3.06
N GLN A 83 4.89 5.35 3.73
CA GLN A 83 3.56 4.78 3.97
C GLN A 83 2.78 4.57 2.66
N VAL A 84 2.87 5.50 1.70
CA VAL A 84 2.31 5.30 0.35
C VAL A 84 2.92 4.05 -0.28
N PHE A 85 4.24 3.94 -0.32
CA PHE A 85 4.93 2.79 -0.90
C PHE A 85 4.54 1.48 -0.21
N MET A 86 4.49 1.48 1.12
CA MET A 86 4.05 0.32 1.91
C MET A 86 2.65 -0.15 1.50
N ASN A 87 1.70 0.78 1.40
CA ASN A 87 0.32 0.47 1.02
C ASN A 87 0.23 -0.08 -0.41
N LEU A 88 0.96 0.52 -1.35
CA LEU A 88 0.92 0.11 -2.75
C LEU A 88 1.61 -1.25 -2.96
N VAL A 89 2.83 -1.43 -2.43
CA VAL A 89 3.57 -2.70 -2.56
C VAL A 89 2.84 -3.84 -1.85
N ALA A 90 2.30 -3.61 -0.65
CA ALA A 90 1.51 -4.62 0.05
C ALA A 90 0.24 -5.01 -0.73
N ASN A 91 -0.41 -4.06 -1.41
CA ASN A 91 -1.54 -4.37 -2.28
C ASN A 91 -1.13 -5.19 -3.49
N ALA A 92 -0.02 -4.86 -4.15
CA ALA A 92 0.55 -5.62 -5.26
C ALA A 92 0.87 -7.07 -4.84
N VAL A 93 1.57 -7.27 -3.72
CA VAL A 93 1.84 -8.62 -3.18
C VAL A 93 0.54 -9.40 -2.94
N GLN A 94 -0.49 -8.74 -2.42
CA GLN A 94 -1.78 -9.39 -2.12
C GLN A 94 -2.59 -9.71 -3.38
N ALA A 95 -2.42 -8.95 -4.47
CA ALA A 95 -3.07 -9.18 -5.75
C ALA A 95 -2.52 -10.42 -6.47
N ILE A 96 -1.28 -10.81 -6.21
CA ILE A 96 -0.65 -12.00 -6.78
C ILE A 96 -1.17 -13.24 -6.04
N PRO A 97 -1.82 -14.22 -6.70
CA PRO A 97 -2.39 -15.39 -6.02
C PRO A 97 -1.32 -16.39 -5.55
N GLU A 98 -0.39 -16.77 -6.43
CA GLU A 98 0.65 -17.77 -6.14
C GLU A 98 2.04 -17.19 -6.33
N ARG A 99 2.44 -16.96 -7.59
CA ARG A 99 3.73 -16.38 -7.99
C ARG A 99 3.52 -15.38 -9.09
N GLY A 100 4.23 -14.26 -9.02
CA GLY A 100 4.16 -13.21 -10.02
C GLY A 100 5.34 -12.25 -9.94
N VAL A 101 5.20 -11.13 -10.63
CA VAL A 101 6.22 -10.10 -10.78
C VAL A 101 5.66 -8.77 -10.31
N ILE A 102 6.43 -8.05 -9.52
CA ILE A 102 6.18 -6.65 -9.19
C ILE A 102 7.28 -5.81 -9.83
N THR A 103 6.90 -4.91 -10.72
CA THR A 103 7.82 -4.00 -11.38
C THR A 103 7.71 -2.61 -10.79
N LEU A 104 8.85 -2.08 -10.31
CA LEU A 104 8.98 -0.72 -9.81
C LEU A 104 9.67 0.13 -10.85
N ARG A 105 8.97 1.13 -11.36
CA ARG A 105 9.51 2.09 -12.32
C ARG A 105 9.54 3.48 -11.71
N THR A 106 10.55 4.23 -12.05
CA THR A 106 10.66 5.64 -11.68
C THR A 106 11.03 6.46 -12.90
N GLY A 107 10.62 7.71 -12.93
CA GLY A 107 10.99 8.59 -14.01
C GLY A 107 10.74 10.06 -13.69
N ARG A 108 11.16 10.92 -14.60
CA ARG A 108 10.99 12.36 -14.52
C ARG A 108 10.32 12.89 -15.77
N GLU A 109 9.36 13.78 -15.58
CA GLU A 109 8.70 14.49 -16.65
C GLU A 109 8.67 16.00 -16.31
N GLY A 110 9.48 16.79 -17.02
CA GLY A 110 9.68 18.20 -16.70
C GLY A 110 10.23 18.41 -15.29
N ASP A 111 9.48 19.12 -14.46
CA ASP A 111 9.82 19.38 -13.06
C ASP A 111 9.20 18.36 -12.09
N SER A 112 8.43 17.42 -12.61
CA SER A 112 7.78 16.38 -11.81
C SER A 112 8.55 15.06 -11.87
N VAL A 113 8.47 14.29 -10.80
CA VAL A 113 8.93 12.90 -10.74
C VAL A 113 7.72 11.99 -10.60
N TRP A 114 7.84 10.77 -11.11
CA TRP A 114 6.79 9.77 -10.95
C TRP A 114 7.38 8.43 -10.50
N VAL A 115 6.53 7.66 -9.83
CA VAL A 115 6.80 6.29 -9.40
C VAL A 115 5.64 5.42 -9.86
N GLU A 116 5.93 4.29 -10.49
CA GLU A 116 4.97 3.26 -10.86
C GLU A 116 5.28 1.97 -10.11
N ILE A 117 4.24 1.35 -9.58
CA ILE A 117 4.27 0.02 -8.97
C ILE A 117 3.26 -0.83 -9.73
N ALA A 118 3.75 -1.73 -10.56
CA ALA A 118 2.93 -2.61 -11.39
C ALA A 118 3.06 -4.06 -10.92
N ASP A 119 1.95 -4.77 -10.85
CA ASP A 119 1.90 -6.20 -10.55
C ASP A 119 1.18 -6.95 -11.69
N ASP A 120 1.48 -8.24 -11.83
CA ASP A 120 0.81 -9.16 -12.74
C ASP A 120 -0.25 -10.02 -12.02
N GLY A 121 -0.84 -9.46 -10.97
CA GLY A 121 -1.85 -10.10 -10.15
C GLY A 121 -3.22 -10.24 -10.83
N VAL A 122 -4.25 -10.46 -10.02
CA VAL A 122 -5.63 -10.71 -10.49
C VAL A 122 -6.33 -9.48 -11.08
N GLY A 123 -5.73 -8.32 -11.00
CA GLY A 123 -6.30 -7.07 -11.47
C GLY A 123 -7.50 -6.57 -10.67
N ILE A 124 -8.09 -5.47 -11.16
CA ILE A 124 -9.23 -4.79 -10.56
C ILE A 124 -10.33 -4.69 -11.61
N ALA A 125 -11.52 -5.19 -11.30
CA ALA A 125 -12.67 -5.11 -12.20
C ALA A 125 -13.02 -3.63 -12.52
N PRO A 126 -13.37 -3.31 -13.79
CA PRO A 126 -13.58 -1.93 -14.23
C PRO A 126 -14.59 -1.14 -13.37
N GLU A 127 -15.64 -1.80 -12.90
CA GLU A 127 -16.65 -1.21 -12.02
C GLU A 127 -16.11 -0.78 -10.66
N ASN A 128 -14.97 -1.32 -10.24
CA ASN A 128 -14.33 -1.01 -8.97
C ASN A 128 -13.29 0.10 -9.07
N LEU A 129 -12.72 0.37 -10.27
CA LEU A 129 -11.65 1.34 -10.47
C LEU A 129 -11.98 2.74 -9.96
N GLN A 130 -13.24 3.19 -10.11
CA GLN A 130 -13.67 4.50 -9.62
C GLN A 130 -13.78 4.56 -8.08
N ARG A 131 -13.86 3.40 -7.43
CA ARG A 131 -14.12 3.28 -6.00
C ARG A 131 -12.91 2.92 -5.16
N VAL A 132 -11.78 2.54 -5.79
CA VAL A 132 -10.60 2.03 -5.06
C VAL A 132 -10.00 3.04 -4.08
N PHE A 133 -10.26 4.34 -4.28
CA PHE A 133 -9.82 5.40 -3.38
C PHE A 133 -10.87 5.79 -2.33
N GLU A 134 -12.08 5.20 -2.37
CA GLU A 134 -13.08 5.41 -1.33
C GLU A 134 -12.62 4.77 -0.01
N PRO A 135 -12.70 5.49 1.13
CA PRO A 135 -12.41 4.88 2.43
C PRO A 135 -13.30 3.67 2.70
N PHE A 136 -12.71 2.61 3.25
CA PHE A 136 -13.35 1.34 3.59
C PHE A 136 -13.79 0.47 2.39
N PHE A 137 -13.57 0.92 1.15
CA PHE A 137 -13.84 0.08 0.00
C PHE A 137 -12.82 -1.05 -0.12
N THR A 138 -13.30 -2.28 -0.22
CA THR A 138 -12.47 -3.48 -0.43
C THR A 138 -13.26 -4.57 -1.12
N THR A 139 -12.62 -5.26 -2.05
CA THR A 139 -13.13 -6.49 -2.69
C THR A 139 -12.63 -7.76 -1.97
N LYS A 140 -11.75 -7.61 -0.99
CA LYS A 140 -11.17 -8.73 -0.23
C LYS A 140 -12.19 -9.30 0.76
N PRO A 141 -12.11 -10.61 1.07
CA PRO A 141 -12.98 -11.23 2.07
C PRO A 141 -12.93 -10.50 3.41
N ILE A 142 -14.02 -10.61 4.15
CA ILE A 142 -14.15 -10.02 5.49
C ILE A 142 -12.95 -10.44 6.35
N GLY A 143 -12.22 -9.45 6.88
CA GLY A 143 -11.04 -9.66 7.72
C GLY A 143 -9.70 -9.54 6.99
N LYS A 144 -9.65 -9.63 5.66
CA LYS A 144 -8.40 -9.58 4.89
C LYS A 144 -8.08 -8.21 4.28
N GLY A 145 -9.04 -7.27 4.28
CA GLY A 145 -8.83 -5.91 3.80
C GLY A 145 -9.49 -4.89 4.73
N THR A 146 -8.81 -3.80 5.04
CA THR A 146 -9.37 -2.67 5.79
C THR A 146 -10.08 -1.67 4.88
N GLY A 147 -9.74 -1.65 3.58
CA GLY A 147 -10.21 -0.66 2.61
C GLY A 147 -9.67 0.75 2.86
N LEU A 148 -8.63 0.89 3.69
CA LEU A 148 -8.04 2.19 4.03
C LEU A 148 -6.71 2.47 3.32
N GLY A 149 -6.00 1.45 2.83
CA GLY A 149 -4.64 1.61 2.30
C GLY A 149 -4.56 2.57 1.12
N LEU A 150 -5.41 2.39 0.09
CA LEU A 150 -5.40 3.24 -1.10
C LEU A 150 -5.97 4.63 -0.84
N SER A 151 -7.01 4.77 -0.01
CA SER A 151 -7.55 6.08 0.37
C SER A 151 -6.55 6.89 1.19
N LEU A 152 -5.78 6.25 2.07
CA LEU A 152 -4.69 6.88 2.82
C LEU A 152 -3.56 7.30 1.88
N ALA A 153 -3.12 6.42 0.99
CA ALA A 153 -2.11 6.74 -0.01
C ALA A 153 -2.52 7.95 -0.87
N TYR A 154 -3.77 7.98 -1.34
CA TYR A 154 -4.33 9.10 -2.10
C TYR A 154 -4.28 10.40 -1.30
N GLY A 155 -4.75 10.40 -0.04
CA GLY A 155 -4.72 11.59 0.82
C GLY A 155 -3.30 12.12 1.08
N ILE A 156 -2.33 11.22 1.28
CA ILE A 156 -0.92 11.59 1.44
C ILE A 156 -0.37 12.24 0.16
N VAL A 157 -0.60 11.63 -1.00
CA VAL A 157 -0.10 12.15 -2.27
C VAL A 157 -0.72 13.51 -2.60
N GLN A 158 -2.02 13.69 -2.36
CA GLN A 158 -2.71 14.98 -2.53
C GLN A 158 -2.11 16.07 -1.62
N ARG A 159 -1.76 15.74 -0.38
CA ARG A 159 -1.10 16.68 0.54
C ARG A 159 0.29 17.11 0.05
N HIS A 160 0.98 16.24 -0.69
CA HIS A 160 2.24 16.54 -1.36
C HIS A 160 2.06 17.20 -2.74
N GLN A 161 0.85 17.64 -3.08
CA GLN A 161 0.50 18.27 -4.36
C GLN A 161 0.75 17.37 -5.58
N GLY A 162 0.76 16.05 -5.36
CA GLY A 162 0.90 15.03 -6.38
C GLY A 162 -0.43 14.47 -6.85
N GLY A 163 -0.37 13.57 -7.84
CA GLY A 163 -1.49 12.75 -8.32
C GLY A 163 -1.24 11.27 -8.05
N LEU A 164 -2.30 10.52 -7.79
CA LEU A 164 -2.28 9.06 -7.72
C LEU A 164 -3.32 8.51 -8.68
N GLU A 165 -2.87 7.70 -9.61
CA GLU A 165 -3.70 7.08 -10.64
C GLU A 165 -3.62 5.56 -10.53
N VAL A 166 -4.66 4.88 -10.98
CA VAL A 166 -4.71 3.43 -11.07
C VAL A 166 -5.12 3.01 -12.47
N GLN A 167 -4.38 2.06 -13.03
CA GLN A 167 -4.73 1.36 -14.27
C GLN A 167 -4.70 -0.12 -13.97
N SER A 168 -5.70 -0.86 -14.41
CA SER A 168 -5.75 -2.30 -14.16
C SER A 168 -6.63 -2.99 -15.20
N GLU A 169 -6.20 -4.17 -15.58
CA GLU A 169 -6.96 -5.12 -16.40
C GLU A 169 -7.08 -6.43 -15.61
N PRO A 170 -8.29 -7.03 -15.52
CA PRO A 170 -8.53 -8.30 -14.84
C PRO A 170 -7.89 -9.49 -15.55
#